data_b8d496dd97ae93869d5fe3db5f450963
#
_entry.id   b8d496dd97ae93869d5fe3db5f450963
#
_cell.length_a   1.000
_cell.length_b   1.000
_cell.length_c   1.000
_cell.angle_alpha   90.00
_cell.angle_beta   90.00
_cell.angle_gamma   90.00
#
_symmetry.space_group_name_H-M   'P 1'
#
loop_
_entity.id
_entity.type
_entity.pdbx_description
1 polymer ?
#
loop_
_entity_poly.entity_id
_entity_poly.type
_entity_poly.pdbx_seq_one_letter_code
_entity_poly.pdbx_strand_id
1 'polypeptide(L)'
;MLPKIAGRVVWKFEEANYDIDNIVGVANIKLSDIEQMKKVCMVDYDPDFAQVVQPGDVLVGAENFGYGHPHYVAFKALRAMGVKAVFAESFNPSFYKGEISNGMALIEVPGILDAVKRWDTVELDWDAEEVTINGGKKLKCNPIPQRTKDIFECGSLIGYIREKRL
;
A
#
# COMPACT_ATOMS: atom_id res chain seq x y z
N MET A 1 16.05 6.01 -9.40
CA MET A 1 15.98 6.55 -8.01
C MET A 1 14.74 6.01 -7.32
N LEU A 2 14.88 5.50 -6.12
CA LEU A 2 13.76 5.00 -5.32
C LEU A 2 12.72 6.11 -5.07
N PRO A 3 11.42 5.79 -5.15
CA PRO A 3 10.38 6.80 -4.95
C PRO A 3 10.42 7.32 -3.52
N LYS A 4 10.23 8.62 -3.35
CA LYS A 4 10.04 9.18 -2.01
C LYS A 4 8.69 8.72 -1.47
N ILE A 5 8.69 8.13 -0.28
CA ILE A 5 7.48 7.75 0.45
C ILE A 5 7.45 8.56 1.74
N ALA A 6 6.63 9.59 1.72
CA ALA A 6 6.37 10.48 2.85
C ALA A 6 4.94 10.97 2.72
N GLY A 7 4.04 10.53 3.59
CA GLY A 7 2.62 10.84 3.45
C GLY A 7 1.84 10.62 4.73
N ARG A 8 0.55 10.90 4.64
CA ARG A 8 -0.38 10.71 5.74
C ARG A 8 -0.95 9.29 5.73
N VAL A 9 -1.19 8.73 6.88
CA VAL A 9 -1.97 7.49 7.03
C VAL A 9 -3.45 7.82 6.75
N VAL A 10 -3.89 7.56 5.53
CA VAL A 10 -5.27 7.87 5.13
C VAL A 10 -6.28 6.85 5.66
N TRP A 11 -5.84 5.64 5.92
CA TRP A 11 -6.61 4.62 6.61
C TRP A 11 -5.71 3.59 7.29
N LYS A 12 -6.20 3.05 8.42
CA LYS A 12 -5.55 1.99 9.18
C LYS A 12 -6.51 0.80 9.29
N PHE A 13 -6.10 -0.34 8.74
CA PHE A 13 -6.84 -1.60 8.83
C PHE A 13 -6.35 -2.38 10.05
N GLU A 14 -7.20 -2.51 11.07
CA GLU A 14 -6.79 -3.10 12.35
C GLU A 14 -6.99 -4.61 12.43
N GLU A 15 -7.69 -5.21 11.46
CA GLU A 15 -7.95 -6.65 11.44
C GLU A 15 -6.81 -7.43 10.80
N ALA A 16 -6.33 -8.47 11.49
CA ALA A 16 -5.45 -9.47 10.89
C ALA A 16 -6.18 -10.25 9.78
N ASN A 17 -5.42 -10.80 8.83
CA ASN A 17 -5.97 -11.54 7.69
C ASN A 17 -6.98 -10.73 6.88
N TYR A 18 -6.69 -9.46 6.65
CA TYR A 18 -7.60 -8.56 5.95
C TYR A 18 -7.70 -8.93 4.46
N ASP A 19 -8.92 -9.17 4.00
CA ASP A 19 -9.23 -9.38 2.59
C ASP A 19 -9.46 -8.04 1.89
N ILE A 20 -8.58 -7.70 0.95
CA ILE A 20 -8.63 -6.41 0.25
C ILE A 20 -9.86 -6.21 -0.63
N ASP A 21 -10.58 -7.27 -0.98
CA ASP A 21 -11.84 -7.15 -1.72
C ASP A 21 -12.89 -6.36 -0.93
N ASN A 22 -12.77 -6.32 0.40
CA ASN A 22 -13.63 -5.51 1.25
C ASN A 22 -13.43 -3.99 1.07
N ILE A 23 -12.32 -3.57 0.47
CA ILE A 23 -12.07 -2.16 0.16
C ILE A 23 -13.12 -1.61 -0.81
N VAL A 24 -13.54 -2.41 -1.78
CA VAL A 24 -14.57 -2.05 -2.76
C VAL A 24 -15.89 -2.77 -2.55
N GLY A 25 -15.91 -3.83 -1.73
CA GLY A 25 -17.03 -4.73 -1.56
C GLY A 25 -17.06 -5.81 -2.62
N VAL A 26 -17.46 -7.01 -2.21
CA VAL A 26 -17.45 -8.23 -3.06
C VAL A 26 -18.27 -8.07 -4.34
N ALA A 27 -19.37 -7.28 -4.30
CA ALA A 27 -20.18 -7.01 -5.49
C ALA A 27 -19.44 -6.23 -6.59
N ASN A 28 -18.35 -5.55 -6.27
CA ASN A 28 -17.64 -4.63 -7.16
C ASN A 28 -16.29 -5.15 -7.67
N ILE A 29 -15.91 -6.39 -7.36
CA ILE A 29 -14.60 -6.95 -7.71
C ILE A 29 -14.39 -7.18 -9.22
N LYS A 30 -15.45 -7.05 -10.02
CA LYS A 30 -15.37 -7.22 -11.48
C LYS A 30 -15.50 -5.91 -12.25
N LEU A 31 -15.50 -4.78 -11.58
CA LEU A 31 -15.51 -3.48 -12.25
C LEU A 31 -14.30 -3.32 -13.17
N SER A 32 -14.52 -2.70 -14.32
CA SER A 32 -13.48 -2.43 -15.31
C SER A 32 -13.23 -0.94 -15.55
N ASP A 33 -14.18 -0.08 -15.20
CA ASP A 33 -14.05 1.37 -15.33
C ASP A 33 -13.42 1.97 -14.06
N ILE A 34 -12.29 2.67 -14.25
CA ILE A 34 -11.54 3.26 -13.15
C ILE A 34 -12.33 4.29 -12.34
N GLU A 35 -13.18 5.07 -12.98
CA GLU A 35 -14.00 6.06 -12.28
C GLU A 35 -15.05 5.40 -11.39
N GLN A 36 -15.62 4.27 -11.82
CA GLN A 36 -16.52 3.48 -11.00
C GLN A 36 -15.78 2.81 -9.83
N MET A 37 -14.57 2.29 -10.07
CA MET A 37 -13.74 1.71 -9.02
C MET A 37 -13.44 2.73 -7.91
N LYS A 38 -13.09 3.96 -8.29
CA LYS A 38 -12.83 5.04 -7.32
C LYS A 38 -14.06 5.39 -6.49
N LYS A 39 -15.25 5.38 -7.10
CA LYS A 39 -16.50 5.71 -6.41
C LYS A 39 -16.86 4.72 -5.31
N VAL A 40 -16.53 3.44 -5.49
CA VAL A 40 -16.86 2.39 -4.51
C VAL A 40 -15.73 2.12 -3.52
N CYS A 41 -14.54 2.68 -3.77
CA CYS A 41 -13.35 2.45 -2.96
C CYS A 41 -13.50 3.07 -1.57
N MET A 42 -13.40 2.24 -0.54
CA MET A 42 -13.44 2.64 0.87
C MET A 42 -14.77 3.23 1.37
N VAL A 43 -15.81 3.23 0.55
CA VAL A 43 -17.11 3.88 0.88
C VAL A 43 -17.75 3.31 2.15
N ASP A 44 -17.60 2.01 2.40
CA ASP A 44 -18.17 1.36 3.59
C ASP A 44 -17.40 1.74 4.87
N TYR A 45 -16.16 2.22 4.76
CA TYR A 45 -15.34 2.67 5.88
C TYR A 45 -15.45 4.17 6.10
N ASP A 46 -15.38 4.93 5.02
CA ASP A 46 -15.46 6.38 5.02
C ASP A 46 -16.12 6.86 3.73
N PRO A 47 -17.40 7.29 3.77
CA PRO A 47 -18.11 7.78 2.59
C PRO A 47 -17.41 8.96 1.89
N ASP A 48 -16.60 9.72 2.62
CA ASP A 48 -15.88 10.88 2.10
C ASP A 48 -14.45 10.55 1.64
N PHE A 49 -14.06 9.26 1.62
CA PHE A 49 -12.69 8.84 1.32
C PHE A 49 -12.16 9.45 0.02
N ALA A 50 -12.96 9.44 -1.05
CA ALA A 50 -12.56 9.99 -2.34
C ALA A 50 -12.26 11.50 -2.30
N GLN A 51 -12.87 12.23 -1.38
CA GLN A 51 -12.65 13.66 -1.19
C GLN A 51 -11.44 13.96 -0.29
N VAL A 52 -11.12 13.07 0.66
CA VAL A 52 -10.05 13.32 1.64
C VAL A 52 -8.71 12.71 1.25
N VAL A 53 -8.69 11.65 0.45
CA VAL A 53 -7.45 11.03 -0.02
C VAL A 53 -6.67 11.99 -0.90
N GLN A 54 -5.34 12.02 -0.73
CA GLN A 54 -4.45 12.88 -1.50
C GLN A 54 -3.30 12.06 -2.08
N PRO A 55 -2.73 12.48 -3.23
CA PRO A 55 -1.52 11.86 -3.75
C PRO A 55 -0.40 11.86 -2.71
N GLY A 56 0.22 10.69 -2.54
CA GLY A 56 1.26 10.49 -1.53
C GLY A 56 0.76 9.86 -0.24
N ASP A 57 -0.53 9.81 0.00
CA ASP A 57 -1.10 9.13 1.17
C ASP A 57 -0.74 7.65 1.20
N VAL A 58 -0.72 7.08 2.39
CA VAL A 58 -0.36 5.68 2.64
C VAL A 58 -1.44 4.98 3.46
N LEU A 59 -1.43 3.66 3.36
CA LEU A 59 -2.27 2.79 4.19
C LEU A 59 -1.42 2.07 5.23
N VAL A 60 -2.04 1.70 6.34
CA VAL A 60 -1.45 0.84 7.35
C VAL A 60 -2.33 -0.39 7.54
N GLY A 61 -1.72 -1.56 7.65
CA GLY A 61 -2.40 -2.83 7.86
C GLY A 61 -1.82 -3.64 9.00
N ALA A 62 -2.58 -4.64 9.44
CA ALA A 62 -2.20 -5.60 10.46
C ALA A 62 -1.46 -6.80 9.85
N GLU A 63 -1.41 -7.91 10.57
CA GLU A 63 -0.75 -9.14 10.13
C GLU A 63 -1.48 -9.80 8.94
N ASN A 64 -0.70 -10.38 8.03
CA ASN A 64 -1.20 -11.11 6.86
C ASN A 64 -2.19 -10.29 6.02
N PHE A 65 -1.85 -9.02 5.81
CA PHE A 65 -2.64 -8.12 4.96
C PHE A 65 -2.68 -8.62 3.52
N GLY A 66 -3.88 -8.65 2.92
CA GLY A 66 -4.08 -9.19 1.57
C GLY A 66 -4.44 -10.68 1.55
N TYR A 67 -4.87 -11.24 2.68
CA TYR A 67 -5.37 -12.61 2.78
C TYR A 67 -6.53 -12.89 1.82
N GLY A 68 -6.67 -14.14 1.39
CA GLY A 68 -7.76 -14.59 0.53
C GLY A 68 -7.37 -14.69 -0.93
N HIS A 69 -8.32 -14.44 -1.84
CA HIS A 69 -8.11 -14.40 -3.28
C HIS A 69 -8.22 -12.97 -3.79
N PRO A 70 -7.14 -12.17 -3.67
CA PRO A 70 -7.20 -10.75 -3.97
C PRO A 70 -7.53 -10.48 -5.43
N HIS A 71 -8.46 -9.55 -5.67
CA HIS A 71 -8.77 -9.01 -6.98
C HIS A 71 -8.11 -7.63 -7.14
N TYR A 72 -7.89 -7.21 -8.37
CA TYR A 72 -7.09 -6.02 -8.63
C TYR A 72 -7.84 -4.68 -8.50
N VAL A 73 -9.18 -4.72 -8.41
CA VAL A 73 -10.02 -3.50 -8.42
C VAL A 73 -9.66 -2.55 -7.28
N ALA A 74 -9.54 -3.05 -6.05
CA ALA A 74 -9.26 -2.23 -4.88
C ALA A 74 -7.96 -1.44 -5.02
N PHE A 75 -6.86 -2.11 -5.29
CA PHE A 75 -5.54 -1.47 -5.37
C PHE A 75 -5.34 -0.69 -6.66
N LYS A 76 -6.00 -1.06 -7.75
CA LYS A 76 -6.05 -0.25 -8.95
C LYS A 76 -6.71 1.11 -8.69
N ALA A 77 -7.82 1.12 -7.94
CA ALA A 77 -8.47 2.35 -7.52
C ALA A 77 -7.58 3.18 -6.59
N LEU A 78 -6.98 2.56 -5.57
CA LEU A 78 -6.12 3.24 -4.61
C LEU A 78 -4.89 3.87 -5.28
N ARG A 79 -4.22 3.15 -6.19
CA ARG A 79 -3.12 3.71 -6.97
C ARG A 79 -3.56 4.90 -7.82
N ALA A 80 -4.71 4.80 -8.46
CA ALA A 80 -5.27 5.89 -9.28
C ALA A 80 -5.63 7.13 -8.44
N MET A 81 -5.95 6.95 -7.16
CA MET A 81 -6.20 8.04 -6.21
C MET A 81 -4.90 8.61 -5.59
N GLY A 82 -3.75 8.02 -5.93
CA GLY A 82 -2.46 8.53 -5.50
C GLY A 82 -1.90 7.88 -4.22
N VAL A 83 -2.52 6.82 -3.71
CA VAL A 83 -1.94 6.05 -2.59
C VAL A 83 -0.60 5.46 -3.02
N LYS A 84 0.45 5.69 -2.23
CA LYS A 84 1.84 5.38 -2.59
C LYS A 84 2.38 4.11 -1.98
N ALA A 85 1.92 3.73 -0.79
CA ALA A 85 2.49 2.61 -0.07
C ALA A 85 1.48 2.01 0.91
N VAL A 86 1.74 0.78 1.28
CA VAL A 86 1.12 0.13 2.44
C VAL A 86 2.23 -0.30 3.40
N PHE A 87 2.13 0.14 4.64
CA PHE A 87 2.96 -0.35 5.74
C PHE A 87 2.13 -1.31 6.56
N ALA A 88 2.61 -2.52 6.80
CA ALA A 88 1.86 -3.51 7.56
C ALA A 88 2.76 -4.32 8.48
N GLU A 89 2.16 -4.98 9.47
CA GLU A 89 2.88 -5.93 10.32
C GLU A 89 3.45 -7.09 9.50
N SER A 90 2.66 -7.58 8.53
CA SER A 90 3.09 -8.55 7.51
C SER A 90 2.10 -8.58 6.35
N PHE A 91 2.49 -9.20 5.23
CA PHE A 91 1.65 -9.35 4.04
C PHE A 91 1.45 -10.82 3.68
N ASN A 92 0.28 -11.12 3.13
CA ASN A 92 0.07 -12.40 2.46
C ASN A 92 1.00 -12.50 1.25
N PRO A 93 1.73 -13.61 1.06
CA PRO A 93 2.72 -13.74 -0.01
C PRO A 93 2.18 -13.53 -1.43
N SER A 94 0.99 -14.02 -1.73
CA SER A 94 0.38 -13.88 -3.07
C SER A 94 0.03 -12.42 -3.37
N PHE A 95 -0.58 -11.72 -2.41
CA PHE A 95 -0.87 -10.30 -2.51
C PHE A 95 0.41 -9.48 -2.66
N TYR A 96 1.41 -9.75 -1.83
CA TYR A 96 2.70 -9.07 -1.85
C TYR A 96 3.36 -9.13 -3.23
N LYS A 97 3.47 -10.33 -3.81
CA LYS A 97 4.06 -10.52 -5.15
C LYS A 97 3.29 -9.77 -6.22
N GLY A 98 1.96 -9.86 -6.19
CA GLY A 98 1.10 -9.21 -7.18
C GLY A 98 1.21 -7.69 -7.14
N GLU A 99 1.08 -7.09 -5.99
CA GLU A 99 1.07 -5.63 -5.87
C GLU A 99 2.46 -5.00 -6.03
N ILE A 100 3.52 -5.65 -5.58
CA ILE A 100 4.89 -5.21 -5.90
C ILE A 100 5.11 -5.19 -7.41
N SER A 101 4.64 -6.21 -8.12
CA SER A 101 4.73 -6.28 -9.58
C SER A 101 3.99 -5.11 -10.26
N ASN A 102 2.93 -4.60 -9.64
CA ASN A 102 2.18 -3.43 -10.10
C ASN A 102 2.80 -2.09 -9.65
N GLY A 103 3.87 -2.12 -8.86
CA GLY A 103 4.59 -0.92 -8.43
C GLY A 103 4.13 -0.31 -7.10
N MET A 104 3.20 -0.96 -6.37
CA MET A 104 2.84 -0.52 -5.02
C MET A 104 3.94 -0.89 -4.03
N ALA A 105 4.44 0.08 -3.30
CA ALA A 105 5.40 -0.18 -2.24
C ALA A 105 4.70 -0.84 -1.06
N LEU A 106 5.07 -2.07 -0.76
CA LEU A 106 4.59 -2.84 0.39
C LEU A 106 5.75 -3.06 1.35
N ILE A 107 5.68 -2.48 2.52
CA ILE A 107 6.77 -2.45 3.50
C ILE A 107 6.31 -3.09 4.81
N GLU A 108 6.97 -4.17 5.20
CA GLU A 108 6.73 -4.78 6.51
C GLU A 108 7.45 -4.02 7.60
N VAL A 109 6.68 -3.56 8.57
CA VAL A 109 7.18 -2.77 9.71
C VAL A 109 6.61 -3.33 10.99
N PRO A 110 7.31 -4.25 11.67
CA PRO A 110 6.85 -4.77 12.96
C PRO A 110 6.58 -3.64 13.95
N GLY A 111 5.41 -3.65 14.57
CA GLY A 111 4.98 -2.63 15.52
C GLY A 111 4.27 -1.43 14.92
N ILE A 112 4.12 -1.34 13.60
CA ILE A 112 3.50 -0.18 12.95
C ILE A 112 2.04 0.01 13.35
N LEU A 113 1.30 -1.08 13.54
CA LEU A 113 -0.12 -0.99 13.85
C LEU A 113 -0.40 -0.22 15.13
N ASP A 114 0.37 -0.50 16.19
CA ASP A 114 0.21 0.18 17.48
C ASP A 114 0.88 1.56 17.53
N ALA A 115 1.76 1.85 16.58
CA ALA A 115 2.57 3.06 16.59
C ALA A 115 1.90 4.24 15.88
N VAL A 116 0.92 3.99 15.00
CA VAL A 116 0.26 5.03 14.20
C VAL A 116 -1.25 5.02 14.39
N LYS A 117 -1.84 6.14 14.10
CA LYS A 117 -3.28 6.32 13.93
C LYS A 117 -3.56 7.05 12.63
N ARG A 118 -4.82 7.04 12.20
CA ARG A 118 -5.25 7.78 11.01
C ARG A 118 -4.78 9.24 11.08
N TRP A 119 -4.28 9.75 9.98
CA TRP A 119 -3.76 11.10 9.76
C TRP A 119 -2.34 11.35 10.30
N ASP A 120 -1.74 10.40 11.01
CA ASP A 120 -0.31 10.49 11.32
C ASP A 120 0.51 10.53 10.03
N THR A 121 1.65 11.19 10.06
CA THR A 121 2.59 11.19 8.93
C THR A 121 3.61 10.09 9.10
N VAL A 122 3.99 9.47 7.99
CA VAL A 122 5.05 8.46 7.94
C VAL A 122 6.02 8.78 6.81
N GLU A 123 7.29 8.57 7.06
CA GLU A 123 8.35 8.75 6.07
C GLU A 123 9.28 7.55 6.09
N LEU A 124 9.53 6.97 4.91
CA LEU A 124 10.43 5.82 4.73
C LEU A 124 11.82 6.28 4.32
N ASP A 125 12.81 5.87 5.09
CA ASP A 125 14.23 5.89 4.69
C ASP A 125 14.60 4.52 4.11
N TRP A 126 14.83 4.47 2.79
CA TRP A 126 15.16 3.24 2.08
C TRP A 126 16.52 2.66 2.46
N ASP A 127 17.50 3.52 2.77
CA ASP A 127 18.86 3.09 3.08
C ASP A 127 18.94 2.58 4.52
N ALA A 128 18.32 3.29 5.45
CA ALA A 128 18.25 2.87 6.85
C ALA A 128 17.25 1.74 7.08
N GLU A 129 16.33 1.50 6.11
CA GLU A 129 15.19 0.59 6.25
C GLU A 129 14.40 0.91 7.53
N GLU A 130 13.98 2.18 7.63
CA GLU A 130 13.39 2.74 8.83
C GLU A 130 12.23 3.67 8.48
N VAL A 131 11.17 3.60 9.27
CA VAL A 131 10.01 4.49 9.14
C VAL A 131 10.02 5.49 10.30
N THR A 132 9.89 6.77 9.98
CA THR A 132 9.71 7.84 10.96
C THR A 132 8.24 8.27 11.02
N ILE A 133 7.68 8.32 12.22
CA ILE A 133 6.28 8.65 12.48
C ILE A 133 6.21 10.04 13.10
N ASN A 134 5.43 10.94 12.49
CA ASN A 134 5.25 12.33 12.96
C ASN A 134 6.56 13.07 13.22
N GLY A 135 7.60 12.76 12.46
CA GLY A 135 8.91 13.36 12.62
C GLY A 135 9.68 12.97 13.89
N GLY A 136 9.20 11.97 14.63
CA GLY A 136 9.76 11.59 15.93
C GLY A 136 10.08 10.11 16.06
N LYS A 137 9.07 9.30 16.37
CA LYS A 137 9.24 7.87 16.61
C LYS A 137 9.72 7.14 15.35
N LYS A 138 10.71 6.27 15.53
CA LYS A 138 11.27 5.45 14.46
C LYS A 138 11.04 3.97 14.70
N LEU A 139 10.70 3.26 13.63
CA LEU A 139 10.57 1.82 13.61
C LEU A 139 11.40 1.22 12.48
N LYS A 140 12.08 0.11 12.76
CA LYS A 140 12.80 -0.64 11.73
C LYS A 140 11.83 -1.42 10.86
N CYS A 141 12.07 -1.38 9.55
CA CYS A 141 11.42 -2.27 8.61
C CYS A 141 12.09 -3.66 8.63
N ASN A 142 11.36 -4.68 8.23
CA ASN A 142 12.00 -5.92 7.81
C ASN A 142 12.87 -5.64 6.57
N PRO A 143 13.96 -6.40 6.35
CA PRO A 143 14.84 -6.19 5.21
C PRO A 143 14.09 -6.18 3.89
N ILE A 144 14.35 -5.17 3.06
CA ILE A 144 13.72 -5.02 1.75
C ILE A 144 14.71 -5.56 0.71
N PRO A 145 14.37 -6.66 0.00
CA PRO A 145 15.26 -7.25 -0.99
C PRO A 145 15.67 -6.24 -2.07
N GLN A 146 16.92 -6.27 -2.50
CA GLN A 146 17.42 -5.34 -3.52
C GLN A 146 16.60 -5.41 -4.80
N ARG A 147 16.20 -6.60 -5.24
CA ARG A 147 15.34 -6.75 -6.42
C ARG A 147 13.99 -6.03 -6.28
N THR A 148 13.42 -6.02 -5.08
CA THR A 148 12.19 -5.28 -4.80
C THR A 148 12.42 -3.78 -4.94
N LYS A 149 13.53 -3.27 -4.40
CA LYS A 149 13.93 -1.86 -4.59
C LYS A 149 14.11 -1.51 -6.07
N ASP A 150 14.76 -2.38 -6.83
CA ASP A 150 14.96 -2.20 -8.27
C ASP A 150 13.64 -2.13 -9.05
N ILE A 151 12.66 -2.95 -8.68
CA ILE A 151 11.31 -2.91 -9.28
C ILE A 151 10.63 -1.56 -8.99
N PHE A 152 10.74 -1.07 -7.76
CA PHE A 152 10.17 0.24 -7.38
C PHE A 152 10.85 1.40 -8.12
N GLU A 153 12.16 1.35 -8.33
CA GLU A 153 12.87 2.34 -9.14
C GLU A 153 12.35 2.40 -10.57
N CYS A 154 12.00 1.26 -11.15
CA CYS A 154 11.47 1.14 -12.51
C CYS A 154 9.93 1.31 -12.57
N GLY A 155 9.29 1.58 -11.46
CA GLY A 155 7.85 1.82 -11.34
C GLY A 155 6.97 0.57 -11.38
N SER A 156 7.47 -0.55 -11.86
CA SER A 156 6.76 -1.84 -11.90
C SER A 156 7.69 -2.96 -12.36
N LEU A 157 7.24 -4.21 -12.22
CA LEU A 157 7.97 -5.36 -12.77
C LEU A 157 8.12 -5.27 -14.30
N ILE A 158 7.09 -4.83 -15.00
CA ILE A 158 7.16 -4.64 -16.46
C ILE A 158 8.18 -3.55 -16.80
N GLY A 159 8.19 -2.45 -16.06
CA GLY A 159 9.20 -1.40 -16.20
C GLY A 159 10.62 -1.94 -16.00
N TYR A 160 10.80 -2.71 -14.94
CA TYR A 160 12.08 -3.35 -14.62
C TYR A 160 12.56 -4.27 -15.76
N ILE A 161 11.67 -5.15 -16.26
CA ILE A 161 12.01 -6.06 -17.38
C ILE A 161 12.41 -5.28 -18.63
N ARG A 162 11.67 -4.24 -18.99
CA ARG A 162 11.97 -3.40 -20.16
C ARG A 162 13.31 -2.69 -20.03
N GLU A 163 13.60 -2.14 -18.86
CA GLU A 163 14.84 -1.39 -18.59
C GLU A 163 16.05 -2.31 -18.58
N LYS A 164 15.93 -3.49 -17.97
CA LYS A 164 17.02 -4.48 -17.91
C LYS A 164 17.13 -5.33 -19.17
N ARG A 165 16.20 -5.19 -20.11
CA ARG A 165 16.17 -5.95 -21.37
C ARG A 165 16.18 -7.48 -21.17
N LEU A 166 15.45 -7.92 -20.14
CA LEU A 166 15.27 -9.35 -19.87
C LEU A 166 14.17 -9.96 -20.72
#